data_f2ddb6deb47ad5a243b5c3176c1f2e6a
#
_entry.id   f2ddb6deb47ad5a243b5c3176c1f2e6a
#
_cell.length_a   1.000
_cell.length_b   1.000
_cell.length_c   1.000
_cell.angle_alpha   90.00
_cell.angle_beta   90.00
_cell.angle_gamma   90.00
#
_symmetry.space_group_name_H-M   'P 1'
#
loop_
_entity.id
_entity.type
_entity.pdbx_description
1 polymer ?
#
loop_
_entity_poly.entity_id
_entity_poly.type
_entity_poly.pdbx_seq_one_letter_code
_entity_poly.pdbx_strand_id
1 'polypeptide(L)'
;MKIILPVAGKGERMRPYTNNLPKCLLPVGGKTIIDWIVESTRPLTPAETIFITGYKAEVMDRYLAGKPEWGKTRTVLQSDPQGLGQAISLALPYVNDDEPLLIILGDTLFDADLGCLAGESENVLYTYKVQDPRRFGVAVSDESGRILRLVEKPQEFMSDEAIVGIYYIKDVKQLKASLKHLMDNDIRTKGEFQLTDALEMMIEQGCKFRTAPVSRWLDCGLVETLLETNAHMLRRNDNSGSAKFDGTQIVPPCFIGKNAKIHGCKIGPNVSIGDDCEISGCTISDAIVWNGVKIANGKVSNTVVHK
;
A
#
# COMPACT_ATOMS: atom_id res chain seq x y z
N MET A 1 -14.34 12.06 7.88
CA MET A 1 -13.83 11.08 6.89
C MET A 1 -13.27 9.86 7.61
N LYS A 2 -13.54 8.68 7.10
CA LYS A 2 -12.88 7.42 7.50
C LYS A 2 -11.97 6.89 6.40
N ILE A 3 -11.04 6.03 6.79
CA ILE A 3 -10.13 5.37 5.86
C ILE A 3 -10.35 3.85 5.96
N ILE A 4 -10.40 3.17 4.82
CA ILE A 4 -10.39 1.71 4.75
C ILE A 4 -9.11 1.25 4.08
N LEU A 5 -8.39 0.34 4.74
CA LEU A 5 -7.16 -0.26 4.26
C LEU A 5 -7.35 -1.78 4.16
N PRO A 6 -7.63 -2.34 2.97
CA PRO A 6 -7.70 -3.77 2.76
C PRO A 6 -6.28 -4.36 2.80
N VAL A 7 -6.00 -5.17 3.82
CA VAL A 7 -4.69 -5.81 4.09
C VAL A 7 -4.81 -7.33 4.29
N ALA A 8 -5.91 -7.93 3.82
CA ALA A 8 -6.21 -9.35 4.01
C ALA A 8 -5.40 -10.30 3.11
N GLY A 9 -4.73 -9.79 2.09
CA GLY A 9 -4.08 -10.57 1.04
C GLY A 9 -2.90 -11.42 1.54
N LYS A 10 -2.75 -12.64 0.98
CA LYS A 10 -1.67 -13.58 1.34
C LYS A 10 -0.28 -13.16 0.86
N GLY A 11 -0.18 -12.33 -0.16
CA GLY A 11 1.09 -11.91 -0.73
C GLY A 11 1.92 -13.07 -1.31
N GLU A 12 1.31 -14.02 -1.99
CA GLU A 12 1.93 -15.29 -2.41
C GLU A 12 3.18 -15.10 -3.29
N ARG A 13 3.19 -14.07 -4.14
CA ARG A 13 4.35 -13.74 -4.99
C ARG A 13 5.58 -13.27 -4.20
N MET A 14 5.38 -12.86 -2.94
CA MET A 14 6.44 -12.40 -2.05
C MET A 14 6.94 -13.49 -1.08
N ARG A 15 6.56 -14.74 -1.29
CA ARG A 15 7.14 -15.86 -0.52
C ARG A 15 8.63 -16.01 -0.84
N PRO A 16 9.48 -16.34 0.16
CA PRO A 16 9.14 -16.80 1.54
C PRO A 16 8.85 -15.67 2.53
N TYR A 17 9.05 -14.39 2.18
CA TYR A 17 8.97 -13.25 3.11
C TYR A 17 7.58 -13.10 3.76
N THR A 18 6.54 -13.51 3.06
CA THR A 18 5.15 -13.45 3.55
C THR A 18 4.67 -14.75 4.20
N ASN A 19 5.51 -15.74 4.44
CA ASN A 19 5.07 -16.98 5.08
C ASN A 19 4.52 -16.76 6.50
N ASN A 20 5.12 -15.82 7.24
CA ASN A 20 4.77 -15.52 8.62
C ASN A 20 4.36 -14.06 8.86
N LEU A 21 4.31 -13.25 7.82
CA LEU A 21 4.07 -11.82 7.90
C LEU A 21 3.08 -11.38 6.81
N PRO A 22 2.02 -10.59 7.12
CA PRO A 22 1.21 -9.95 6.10
C PRO A 22 2.06 -9.07 5.19
N LYS A 23 1.75 -9.05 3.88
CA LYS A 23 2.51 -8.27 2.87
C LYS A 23 2.68 -6.80 3.27
N CYS A 24 1.64 -6.18 3.80
CA CYS A 24 1.66 -4.77 4.22
C CYS A 24 2.66 -4.47 5.36
N LEU A 25 3.14 -5.49 6.08
CA LEU A 25 4.16 -5.36 7.12
C LEU A 25 5.60 -5.60 6.62
N LEU A 26 5.80 -5.86 5.33
CA LEU A 26 7.15 -5.95 4.77
C LEU A 26 7.89 -4.62 4.95
N PRO A 27 9.16 -4.65 5.41
CA PRO A 27 9.95 -3.45 5.59
C PRO A 27 10.41 -2.88 4.25
N VAL A 28 10.32 -1.57 4.12
CA VAL A 28 10.78 -0.79 2.96
C VAL A 28 11.17 0.61 3.41
N GLY A 29 12.35 1.09 3.04
CA GLY A 29 12.80 2.43 3.41
C GLY A 29 12.87 2.68 4.92
N GLY A 30 13.09 1.63 5.73
CA GLY A 30 13.19 1.72 7.19
C GLY A 30 11.86 1.73 7.96
N LYS A 31 10.72 1.58 7.26
CA LYS A 31 9.37 1.43 7.85
C LYS A 31 8.65 0.28 7.18
N THR A 32 7.48 -0.12 7.68
CA THR A 32 6.64 -1.06 6.95
C THR A 32 5.85 -0.35 5.83
N ILE A 33 5.37 -1.11 4.84
CA ILE A 33 4.51 -0.55 3.77
C ILE A 33 3.32 0.18 4.40
N ILE A 34 2.68 -0.42 5.40
CA ILE A 34 1.49 0.18 6.03
C ILE A 34 1.81 1.43 6.86
N ASP A 35 3.01 1.54 7.46
CA ASP A 35 3.44 2.77 8.13
C ASP A 35 3.47 3.95 7.14
N TRP A 36 4.03 3.73 5.95
CA TRP A 36 4.09 4.75 4.91
C TRP A 36 2.70 5.17 4.43
N ILE A 37 1.77 4.20 4.25
CA ILE A 37 0.40 4.48 3.84
C ILE A 37 -0.31 5.31 4.92
N VAL A 38 -0.27 4.88 6.18
CA VAL A 38 -0.93 5.62 7.28
C VAL A 38 -0.31 7.01 7.45
N GLU A 39 1.01 7.14 7.31
CA GLU A 39 1.68 8.44 7.39
C GLU A 39 1.22 9.40 6.29
N SER A 40 1.00 8.90 5.07
CA SER A 40 0.48 9.71 3.95
C SER A 40 -0.93 10.25 4.19
N THR A 41 -1.70 9.61 5.06
CA THR A 41 -3.09 10.01 5.38
C THR A 41 -3.18 11.01 6.54
N ARG A 42 -2.10 11.28 7.28
CA ARG A 42 -2.10 12.20 8.44
C ARG A 42 -2.68 13.59 8.14
N PRO A 43 -2.40 14.23 6.98
CA PRO A 43 -2.97 15.54 6.67
C PRO A 43 -4.49 15.55 6.65
N LEU A 44 -5.15 14.41 6.42
CA LEU A 44 -6.60 14.26 6.38
C LEU A 44 -7.25 14.16 7.76
N THR A 45 -6.48 13.99 8.84
CA THR A 45 -6.98 13.81 10.21
C THR A 45 -8.18 12.87 10.30
N PRO A 46 -8.03 11.58 9.89
CA PRO A 46 -9.16 10.66 9.78
C PRO A 46 -9.81 10.43 11.15
N ALA A 47 -11.15 10.34 11.18
CA ALA A 47 -11.91 10.03 12.39
C ALA A 47 -11.69 8.58 12.88
N GLU A 48 -11.44 7.68 11.95
CA GLU A 48 -11.14 6.25 12.21
C GLU A 48 -10.47 5.63 10.97
N THR A 49 -9.49 4.76 11.20
CA THR A 49 -8.89 3.92 10.15
C THR A 49 -9.31 2.46 10.35
N ILE A 50 -9.94 1.86 9.33
CA ILE A 50 -10.47 0.50 9.36
C ILE A 50 -9.56 -0.40 8.52
N PHE A 51 -8.96 -1.38 9.14
CA PHE A 51 -8.11 -2.38 8.49
C PHE A 51 -8.93 -3.64 8.21
N ILE A 52 -9.07 -4.03 6.95
CA ILE A 52 -9.67 -5.30 6.59
C ILE A 52 -8.57 -6.35 6.61
N THR A 53 -8.55 -7.17 7.66
CA THR A 53 -7.53 -8.19 7.90
C THR A 53 -8.01 -9.56 7.42
N GLY A 54 -7.09 -10.49 7.23
CA GLY A 54 -7.40 -11.86 6.79
C GLY A 54 -6.20 -12.78 7.05
N TYR A 55 -5.33 -12.93 6.06
CA TYR A 55 -4.12 -13.72 6.24
C TYR A 55 -3.27 -13.15 7.39
N LYS A 56 -2.94 -14.00 8.37
CA LYS A 56 -2.16 -13.60 9.57
C LYS A 56 -2.78 -12.39 10.32
N ALA A 57 -4.10 -12.37 10.45
CA ALA A 57 -4.83 -11.30 11.14
C ALA A 57 -4.27 -11.02 12.54
N GLU A 58 -3.90 -12.08 13.28
CA GLU A 58 -3.32 -11.99 14.62
C GLU A 58 -1.96 -11.25 14.67
N VAL A 59 -1.20 -11.29 13.58
CA VAL A 59 0.06 -10.53 13.45
C VAL A 59 -0.26 -9.05 13.24
N MET A 60 -1.27 -8.77 12.39
CA MET A 60 -1.72 -7.40 12.13
C MET A 60 -2.32 -6.77 13.39
N ASP A 61 -3.15 -7.50 14.14
CA ASP A 61 -3.76 -7.00 15.38
C ASP A 61 -2.69 -6.64 16.43
N ARG A 62 -1.66 -7.48 16.59
CA ARG A 62 -0.52 -7.17 17.47
C ARG A 62 0.27 -5.95 17.00
N TYR A 63 0.43 -5.80 15.69
CA TYR A 63 1.12 -4.66 15.11
C TYR A 63 0.35 -3.36 15.40
N LEU A 64 -0.96 -3.36 15.17
CA LEU A 64 -1.84 -2.21 15.42
C LEU A 64 -1.90 -1.82 16.88
N ALA A 65 -1.93 -2.81 17.80
CA ALA A 65 -1.89 -2.56 19.23
C ALA A 65 -0.62 -1.81 19.68
N GLY A 66 0.48 -1.94 18.94
CA GLY A 66 1.73 -1.22 19.17
C GLY A 66 1.78 0.19 18.53
N LYS A 67 0.66 0.68 17.95
CA LYS A 67 0.60 1.95 17.19
C LYS A 67 -0.46 2.93 17.72
N PRO A 68 -0.46 3.27 19.03
CA PRO A 68 -1.46 4.18 19.59
C PRO A 68 -1.45 5.58 18.94
N GLU A 69 -0.32 5.99 18.36
CA GLU A 69 -0.15 7.25 17.63
C GLU A 69 -0.93 7.34 16.32
N TRP A 70 -1.52 6.23 15.85
CA TRP A 70 -2.38 6.21 14.65
C TRP A 70 -3.83 6.63 14.95
N GLY A 71 -4.15 6.94 16.21
CA GLY A 71 -5.48 7.33 16.63
C GLY A 71 -6.46 6.15 16.67
N LYS A 72 -7.70 6.40 16.33
CA LYS A 72 -8.74 5.36 16.37
C LYS A 72 -8.57 4.39 15.21
N THR A 73 -8.28 3.15 15.53
CA THR A 73 -8.18 2.04 14.56
C THR A 73 -9.23 0.97 14.84
N ARG A 74 -9.62 0.23 13.80
CA ARG A 74 -10.52 -0.91 13.86
C ARG A 74 -10.03 -2.01 12.94
N THR A 75 -10.17 -3.27 13.31
CA THR A 75 -9.97 -4.42 12.43
C THR A 75 -11.32 -5.05 12.08
N VAL A 76 -11.43 -5.49 10.83
CA VAL A 76 -12.57 -6.24 10.30
C VAL A 76 -12.02 -7.48 9.59
N LEU A 77 -12.43 -8.66 10.01
CA LEU A 77 -11.91 -9.91 9.47
C LEU A 77 -12.61 -10.29 8.15
N GLN A 78 -11.85 -10.46 7.08
CA GLN A 78 -12.26 -11.13 5.84
C GLN A 78 -11.88 -12.62 5.96
N SER A 79 -12.79 -13.44 6.45
CA SER A 79 -12.56 -14.88 6.64
C SER A 79 -12.61 -15.67 5.34
N ASP A 80 -13.45 -15.24 4.40
CA ASP A 80 -13.63 -15.84 3.08
C ASP A 80 -13.37 -14.78 2.00
N PRO A 81 -12.18 -14.75 1.37
CA PRO A 81 -11.83 -13.77 0.36
C PRO A 81 -12.57 -14.01 -0.97
N GLN A 82 -13.48 -13.12 -1.34
CA GLN A 82 -14.26 -13.18 -2.58
C GLN A 82 -14.05 -11.95 -3.49
N GLY A 83 -12.97 -11.21 -3.30
CA GLY A 83 -12.60 -10.03 -4.08
C GLY A 83 -12.58 -8.74 -3.27
N LEU A 84 -12.10 -7.67 -3.91
CA LEU A 84 -11.92 -6.37 -3.25
C LEU A 84 -13.27 -5.73 -2.89
N GLY A 85 -14.26 -5.81 -3.77
CA GLY A 85 -15.62 -5.30 -3.50
C GLY A 85 -16.23 -5.94 -2.26
N GLN A 86 -16.13 -7.27 -2.14
CA GLN A 86 -16.60 -7.99 -0.95
C GLN A 86 -15.81 -7.57 0.30
N ALA A 87 -14.49 -7.43 0.21
CA ALA A 87 -13.67 -6.95 1.33
C ALA A 87 -14.18 -5.59 1.83
N ILE A 88 -14.32 -4.61 0.93
CA ILE A 88 -14.80 -3.27 1.28
C ILE A 88 -16.18 -3.33 1.93
N SER A 89 -17.10 -4.15 1.41
CA SER A 89 -18.47 -4.28 1.94
C SER A 89 -18.50 -4.66 3.43
N LEU A 90 -17.52 -5.45 3.92
CA LEU A 90 -17.42 -5.84 5.32
C LEU A 90 -17.15 -4.64 6.25
N ALA A 91 -16.49 -3.61 5.75
CA ALA A 91 -16.15 -2.42 6.53
C ALA A 91 -17.22 -1.31 6.45
N LEU A 92 -18.08 -1.33 5.42
CA LEU A 92 -19.10 -0.29 5.21
C LEU A 92 -20.14 -0.13 6.33
N PRO A 93 -20.51 -1.15 7.12
CA PRO A 93 -21.38 -0.96 8.30
C PRO A 93 -20.83 0.02 9.34
N TYR A 94 -19.52 0.29 9.32
CA TYR A 94 -18.86 1.23 10.22
C TYR A 94 -18.69 2.63 9.62
N VAL A 95 -19.16 2.88 8.41
CA VAL A 95 -19.08 4.19 7.71
C VAL A 95 -20.50 4.75 7.54
N ASN A 96 -20.72 6.03 7.90
CA ASN A 96 -22.01 6.67 7.70
C ASN A 96 -22.22 7.02 6.21
N ASP A 97 -23.49 7.12 5.79
CA ASP A 97 -23.84 7.33 4.38
C ASP A 97 -23.39 8.70 3.83
N ASP A 98 -23.31 9.70 4.71
CA ASP A 98 -22.91 11.09 4.43
C ASP A 98 -21.44 11.38 4.77
N GLU A 99 -20.72 10.40 5.31
CA GLU A 99 -19.32 10.54 5.70
C GLU A 99 -18.39 10.16 4.56
N PRO A 100 -17.52 11.08 4.05
CA PRO A 100 -16.55 10.73 3.01
C PRO A 100 -15.63 9.57 3.42
N LEU A 101 -15.33 8.72 2.46
CA LEU A 101 -14.52 7.53 2.63
C LEU A 101 -13.28 7.59 1.73
N LEU A 102 -12.09 7.30 2.28
CA LEU A 102 -10.89 7.05 1.51
C LEU A 102 -10.53 5.56 1.60
N ILE A 103 -10.38 4.90 0.46
CA ILE A 103 -9.91 3.51 0.38
C ILE A 103 -8.51 3.55 -0.21
N ILE A 104 -7.53 2.91 0.45
CA ILE A 104 -6.17 2.76 -0.06
C ILE A 104 -5.76 1.29 0.04
N LEU A 105 -5.31 0.70 -1.05
CA LEU A 105 -4.83 -0.67 -1.06
C LEU A 105 -3.55 -0.80 -0.23
N GLY A 106 -3.51 -1.81 0.64
CA GLY A 106 -2.45 -1.98 1.65
C GLY A 106 -1.10 -2.49 1.12
N ASP A 107 -0.92 -2.54 -0.19
CA ASP A 107 0.29 -3.05 -0.84
C ASP A 107 0.86 -2.09 -1.89
N THR A 108 0.36 -0.86 -1.93
CA THR A 108 0.72 0.19 -2.90
C THR A 108 1.28 1.40 -2.18
N LEU A 109 2.47 1.84 -2.57
CA LEU A 109 3.03 3.14 -2.18
C LEU A 109 2.97 4.10 -3.37
N PHE A 110 2.90 5.40 -3.07
CA PHE A 110 2.68 6.42 -4.08
C PHE A 110 3.23 7.78 -3.63
N ASP A 111 3.47 8.64 -4.61
CA ASP A 111 3.75 10.07 -4.38
C ASP A 111 2.53 10.86 -4.85
N ALA A 112 1.68 11.26 -3.91
CA ALA A 112 0.53 12.14 -4.12
C ALA A 112 0.26 12.96 -2.87
N ASP A 113 -0.27 14.17 -3.05
CA ASP A 113 -0.80 14.99 -1.97
C ASP A 113 -2.26 14.61 -1.73
N LEU A 114 -2.51 13.87 -0.64
CA LEU A 114 -3.88 13.54 -0.24
C LEU A 114 -4.58 14.71 0.48
N GLY A 115 -3.86 15.72 0.93
CA GLY A 115 -4.43 16.88 1.62
C GLY A 115 -5.45 17.65 0.75
N CYS A 116 -5.30 17.59 -0.57
CA CYS A 116 -6.25 18.19 -1.51
C CYS A 116 -7.67 17.58 -1.45
N LEU A 117 -7.84 16.40 -0.83
CA LEU A 117 -9.14 15.77 -0.64
C LEU A 117 -9.97 16.44 0.49
N ALA A 118 -9.36 17.31 1.29
CA ALA A 118 -10.07 18.06 2.31
C ALA A 118 -11.06 19.05 1.65
N GLY A 119 -12.36 18.78 1.81
CA GLY A 119 -13.41 19.59 1.18
C GLY A 119 -13.79 19.22 -0.26
N GLU A 120 -13.21 18.13 -0.80
CA GLU A 120 -13.58 17.61 -2.11
C GLU A 120 -15.07 17.24 -2.19
N SER A 121 -15.73 17.62 -3.26
CA SER A 121 -17.18 17.49 -3.46
C SER A 121 -17.59 16.35 -4.37
N GLU A 122 -16.65 15.77 -5.13
CA GLU A 122 -16.88 14.66 -6.05
C GLU A 122 -16.09 13.41 -5.63
N ASN A 123 -16.39 12.27 -6.23
CA ASN A 123 -15.56 11.07 -6.07
C ASN A 123 -14.28 11.24 -6.88
N VAL A 124 -13.15 10.78 -6.31
CA VAL A 124 -11.84 10.89 -6.95
C VAL A 124 -11.16 9.55 -7.01
N LEU A 125 -10.70 9.13 -8.19
CA LEU A 125 -9.85 7.98 -8.37
C LEU A 125 -8.45 8.43 -8.77
N TYR A 126 -7.45 7.95 -8.02
CA TYR A 126 -6.07 8.22 -8.38
C TYR A 126 -5.60 7.27 -9.47
N THR A 127 -4.94 7.85 -10.49
CA THR A 127 -4.51 7.13 -11.69
C THR A 127 -3.02 7.33 -11.96
N TYR A 128 -2.45 6.39 -12.70
CA TYR A 128 -1.09 6.45 -13.21
C TYR A 128 -1.06 5.93 -14.64
N LYS A 129 -0.36 6.62 -15.53
CA LYS A 129 -0.24 6.18 -16.93
C LYS A 129 0.73 5.02 -17.05
N VAL A 130 0.27 3.92 -17.62
CA VAL A 130 1.03 2.69 -17.82
C VAL A 130 1.08 2.30 -19.29
N GLN A 131 2.13 1.58 -19.69
CA GLN A 131 2.26 1.09 -21.08
C GLN A 131 1.30 -0.10 -21.35
N ASP A 132 1.11 -0.98 -20.38
CA ASP A 132 0.20 -2.12 -20.48
C ASP A 132 -0.84 -2.11 -19.35
N PRO A 133 -2.06 -1.64 -19.62
CA PRO A 133 -3.12 -1.50 -18.63
C PRO A 133 -3.88 -2.81 -18.33
N ARG A 134 -3.70 -3.86 -19.11
CA ARG A 134 -4.51 -5.09 -19.07
C ARG A 134 -4.50 -5.84 -17.73
N ARG A 135 -3.60 -5.48 -16.83
CA ARG A 135 -3.47 -6.09 -15.50
C ARG A 135 -4.19 -5.33 -14.40
N PHE A 136 -4.76 -4.17 -14.71
CA PHE A 136 -5.32 -3.21 -13.75
C PHE A 136 -6.75 -2.85 -14.09
N GLY A 137 -7.48 -2.29 -13.14
CA GLY A 137 -8.65 -1.49 -13.45
C GLY A 137 -8.21 -0.21 -14.17
N VAL A 138 -8.92 0.21 -15.19
CA VAL A 138 -8.61 1.42 -15.97
C VAL A 138 -9.74 2.41 -15.92
N ALA A 139 -9.40 3.70 -15.92
CA ALA A 139 -10.34 4.80 -16.06
C ALA A 139 -10.31 5.31 -17.51
N VAL A 140 -11.49 5.43 -18.12
CA VAL A 140 -11.68 6.14 -19.38
C VAL A 140 -12.26 7.50 -19.04
N SER A 141 -11.49 8.56 -19.24
CA SER A 141 -11.86 9.93 -18.88
C SER A 141 -11.94 10.82 -20.11
N ASP A 142 -12.69 11.91 -20.02
CA ASP A 142 -12.68 12.99 -21.01
C ASP A 142 -11.49 13.95 -20.78
N GLU A 143 -11.37 14.96 -21.64
CA GLU A 143 -10.29 15.95 -21.58
C GLU A 143 -10.26 16.78 -20.28
N SER A 144 -11.38 16.84 -19.55
CA SER A 144 -11.47 17.51 -18.25
C SER A 144 -11.03 16.63 -17.07
N GLY A 145 -10.74 15.34 -17.33
CA GLY A 145 -10.44 14.35 -16.31
C GLY A 145 -11.69 13.74 -15.65
N ARG A 146 -12.90 14.02 -16.18
CA ARG A 146 -14.13 13.36 -15.73
C ARG A 146 -14.15 11.92 -16.22
N ILE A 147 -14.36 10.99 -15.31
CA ILE A 147 -14.42 9.57 -15.64
C ILE A 147 -15.78 9.26 -16.27
N LEU A 148 -15.73 8.66 -17.46
CA LEU A 148 -16.89 8.23 -18.24
C LEU A 148 -17.16 6.74 -18.04
N ARG A 149 -16.11 5.94 -17.86
CA ARG A 149 -16.19 4.48 -17.66
C ARG A 149 -15.02 3.96 -16.83
N LEU A 150 -15.27 2.86 -16.14
CA LEU A 150 -14.25 2.04 -15.45
C LEU A 150 -14.32 0.60 -15.98
N VAL A 151 -13.18 0.00 -16.25
CA VAL A 151 -13.12 -1.38 -16.76
C VAL A 151 -12.06 -2.17 -16.00
N GLU A 152 -12.46 -3.26 -15.37
CA GLU A 152 -11.54 -4.15 -14.65
C GLU A 152 -10.81 -5.07 -15.63
N LYS A 153 -9.48 -4.97 -15.68
CA LYS A 153 -8.58 -5.81 -16.50
C LYS A 153 -9.06 -5.98 -17.94
N PRO A 154 -9.15 -4.91 -18.73
CA PRO A 154 -9.68 -4.93 -20.09
C PRO A 154 -8.90 -5.91 -20.97
N GLN A 155 -9.61 -6.59 -21.90
CA GLN A 155 -8.97 -7.48 -22.87
C GLN A 155 -8.29 -6.69 -24.00
N GLU A 156 -8.88 -5.56 -24.37
CA GLU A 156 -8.41 -4.64 -25.40
C GLU A 156 -7.95 -3.34 -24.75
N PHE A 157 -7.12 -2.57 -25.47
CA PHE A 157 -6.69 -1.27 -24.99
C PHE A 157 -7.87 -0.30 -24.98
N MET A 158 -8.18 0.26 -23.82
CA MET A 158 -9.25 1.25 -23.65
C MET A 158 -8.73 2.59 -23.13
N SER A 159 -7.73 2.55 -22.25
CA SER A 159 -7.10 3.73 -21.64
C SER A 159 -5.74 3.33 -21.09
N ASP A 160 -4.79 4.26 -21.06
CA ASP A 160 -3.50 4.09 -20.37
C ASP A 160 -3.55 4.48 -18.89
N GLU A 161 -4.70 5.00 -18.41
CA GLU A 161 -4.89 5.44 -17.02
C GLU A 161 -5.27 4.25 -16.10
N ALA A 162 -4.27 3.61 -15.53
CA ALA A 162 -4.49 2.56 -14.53
C ALA A 162 -4.89 3.15 -13.17
N ILE A 163 -5.86 2.54 -12.50
CA ILE A 163 -6.29 2.91 -11.14
C ILE A 163 -5.24 2.38 -10.16
N VAL A 164 -4.64 3.27 -9.37
CA VAL A 164 -3.51 2.91 -8.50
C VAL A 164 -3.93 2.38 -7.12
N GLY A 165 -5.21 2.20 -6.88
CA GLY A 165 -5.69 1.66 -5.61
C GLY A 165 -5.91 2.72 -4.53
N ILE A 166 -6.17 3.96 -4.91
CA ILE A 166 -6.57 5.06 -4.03
C ILE A 166 -7.91 5.59 -4.53
N TYR A 167 -8.93 5.50 -3.68
CA TYR A 167 -10.30 5.83 -4.04
C TYR A 167 -10.89 6.74 -2.96
N TYR A 168 -11.18 7.99 -3.30
CA TYR A 168 -11.96 8.87 -2.45
C TYR A 168 -13.41 8.82 -2.89
N ILE A 169 -14.28 8.41 -1.98
CA ILE A 169 -15.71 8.23 -2.25
C ILE A 169 -16.50 9.21 -1.40
N LYS A 170 -17.17 10.13 -2.08
CA LYS A 170 -18.12 11.08 -1.49
C LYS A 170 -19.50 10.46 -1.35
N ASP A 171 -19.91 9.69 -2.36
CA ASP A 171 -21.24 9.09 -2.47
C ASP A 171 -21.29 7.71 -1.81
N VAL A 172 -20.97 7.64 -0.50
CA VAL A 172 -20.85 6.38 0.25
C VAL A 172 -22.16 5.58 0.26
N LYS A 173 -23.31 6.25 0.37
CA LYS A 173 -24.61 5.59 0.28
C LYS A 173 -24.76 4.82 -1.04
N GLN A 174 -24.32 5.41 -2.15
CA GLN A 174 -24.40 4.79 -3.45
C GLN A 174 -23.41 3.62 -3.59
N LEU A 175 -22.17 3.77 -3.04
CA LEU A 175 -21.22 2.66 -2.97
C LEU A 175 -21.79 1.45 -2.22
N LYS A 176 -22.44 1.67 -1.08
CA LYS A 176 -23.12 0.59 -0.33
C LYS A 176 -24.18 -0.11 -1.15
N ALA A 177 -25.03 0.67 -1.86
CA ALA A 177 -26.08 0.13 -2.71
C ALA A 177 -25.50 -0.69 -3.89
N SER A 178 -24.47 -0.18 -4.56
CA SER A 178 -23.83 -0.85 -5.69
C SER A 178 -23.15 -2.16 -5.27
N LEU A 179 -22.37 -2.15 -4.19
CA LEU A 179 -21.72 -3.36 -3.68
C LEU A 179 -22.75 -4.40 -3.22
N LYS A 180 -23.82 -3.95 -2.55
CA LYS A 180 -24.91 -4.85 -2.16
C LYS A 180 -25.57 -5.48 -3.39
N HIS A 181 -25.85 -4.70 -4.44
CA HIS A 181 -26.43 -5.21 -5.69
C HIS A 181 -25.53 -6.25 -6.34
N LEU A 182 -24.22 -6.02 -6.45
CA LEU A 182 -23.29 -7.01 -7.00
C LEU A 182 -23.36 -8.34 -6.23
N MET A 183 -23.36 -8.29 -4.90
CA MET A 183 -23.39 -9.50 -4.06
C MET A 183 -24.73 -10.21 -4.08
N ASP A 184 -25.84 -9.49 -4.01
CA ASP A 184 -27.18 -10.08 -4.03
C ASP A 184 -27.50 -10.79 -5.36
N ASN A 185 -26.91 -10.33 -6.48
CA ASN A 185 -27.11 -10.89 -7.82
C ASN A 185 -25.93 -11.76 -8.30
N ASP A 186 -24.94 -12.03 -7.42
CA ASP A 186 -23.73 -12.79 -7.74
C ASP A 186 -22.99 -12.32 -9.00
N ILE A 187 -22.92 -10.98 -9.20
CA ILE A 187 -22.24 -10.36 -10.34
C ILE A 187 -20.74 -10.31 -10.06
N ARG A 188 -19.98 -11.11 -10.80
CA ARG A 188 -18.52 -11.26 -10.61
C ARG A 188 -17.78 -11.02 -11.91
N THR A 189 -16.66 -10.31 -11.81
CA THR A 189 -15.68 -10.19 -12.90
C THR A 189 -14.46 -11.04 -12.56
N LYS A 190 -14.11 -11.99 -13.45
CA LYS A 190 -13.04 -12.98 -13.24
C LYS A 190 -13.18 -13.80 -11.94
N GLY A 191 -14.41 -14.08 -11.54
CA GLY A 191 -14.73 -14.91 -10.36
C GLY A 191 -14.76 -14.16 -9.04
N GLU A 192 -14.52 -12.85 -9.03
CA GLU A 192 -14.45 -12.02 -7.82
C GLU A 192 -15.45 -10.86 -7.87
N PHE A 193 -15.92 -10.41 -6.71
CA PHE A 193 -16.65 -9.16 -6.57
C PHE A 193 -15.64 -8.01 -6.64
N GLN A 194 -15.57 -7.32 -7.78
CA GLN A 194 -14.63 -6.24 -8.00
C GLN A 194 -15.18 -4.90 -7.48
N LEU A 195 -14.31 -4.10 -6.86
CA LEU A 195 -14.68 -2.73 -6.49
C LEU A 195 -14.93 -1.88 -7.74
N THR A 196 -14.15 -2.09 -8.79
CA THR A 196 -14.27 -1.39 -10.08
C THR A 196 -15.68 -1.51 -10.68
N ASP A 197 -16.28 -2.71 -10.60
CA ASP A 197 -17.66 -2.95 -11.10
C ASP A 197 -18.69 -2.14 -10.30
N ALA A 198 -18.53 -2.05 -8.98
CA ALA A 198 -19.42 -1.23 -8.15
C ALA A 198 -19.30 0.26 -8.47
N LEU A 199 -18.08 0.75 -8.71
CA LEU A 199 -17.83 2.13 -9.08
C LEU A 199 -18.35 2.44 -10.49
N GLU A 200 -18.25 1.51 -11.45
CA GLU A 200 -18.86 1.65 -12.78
C GLU A 200 -20.38 1.80 -12.66
N MET A 201 -21.05 0.97 -11.86
CA MET A 201 -22.48 1.11 -11.59
C MET A 201 -22.83 2.48 -11.01
N MET A 202 -21.99 3.03 -10.12
CA MET A 202 -22.22 4.38 -9.57
C MET A 202 -22.17 5.44 -10.68
N ILE A 203 -21.23 5.31 -11.62
CA ILE A 203 -21.14 6.23 -12.79
C ILE A 203 -22.39 6.12 -13.66
N GLU A 204 -22.84 4.90 -14.00
CA GLU A 204 -24.06 4.66 -14.76
C GLU A 204 -25.31 5.25 -14.09
N GLN A 205 -25.31 5.32 -12.75
CA GLN A 205 -26.40 5.91 -11.96
C GLN A 205 -26.23 7.43 -11.74
N GLY A 206 -25.24 8.04 -12.39
CA GLY A 206 -25.06 9.50 -12.44
C GLY A 206 -24.14 10.08 -11.36
N CYS A 207 -23.46 9.26 -10.55
CA CYS A 207 -22.42 9.75 -9.65
C CYS A 207 -21.24 10.31 -10.46
N LYS A 208 -20.71 11.43 -9.99
CA LYS A 208 -19.58 12.07 -10.66
C LYS A 208 -18.27 11.56 -10.12
N PHE A 209 -17.39 11.19 -11.02
CA PHE A 209 -16.03 10.78 -10.72
C PHE A 209 -15.03 11.57 -11.56
N ARG A 210 -13.90 11.91 -10.97
CA ARG A 210 -12.76 12.46 -11.70
C ARG A 210 -11.47 11.70 -11.40
N THR A 211 -10.52 11.78 -12.31
CA THR A 211 -9.17 11.28 -12.08
C THR A 211 -8.32 12.29 -11.32
N ALA A 212 -7.35 11.80 -10.57
CA ALA A 212 -6.25 12.58 -10.02
C ALA A 212 -4.93 11.80 -10.27
N PRO A 213 -3.96 12.37 -10.97
CA PRO A 213 -2.73 11.65 -11.25
C PRO A 213 -1.85 11.54 -10.01
N VAL A 214 -1.22 10.38 -9.80
CA VAL A 214 -0.07 10.29 -8.91
C VAL A 214 1.21 10.58 -9.68
N SER A 215 2.17 11.23 -9.05
CA SER A 215 3.46 11.50 -9.70
C SER A 215 4.35 10.26 -9.75
N ARG A 216 4.10 9.30 -8.87
CA ARG A 216 4.78 8.01 -8.84
C ARG A 216 3.91 6.92 -8.21
N TRP A 217 3.93 5.75 -8.82
CA TRP A 217 3.30 4.54 -8.32
C TRP A 217 4.37 3.48 -8.05
N LEU A 218 4.44 2.99 -6.81
CA LEU A 218 5.49 2.12 -6.29
C LEU A 218 4.89 0.78 -5.89
N ASP A 219 5.10 -0.23 -6.73
CA ASP A 219 4.61 -1.59 -6.47
C ASP A 219 5.53 -2.31 -5.47
N CYS A 220 4.93 -3.02 -4.52
CA CYS A 220 5.62 -3.88 -3.56
C CYS A 220 5.25 -5.36 -3.76
N GLY A 221 4.89 -5.76 -4.98
CA GLY A 221 4.37 -7.08 -5.31
C GLY A 221 5.41 -8.13 -5.66
N LEU A 222 6.63 -7.72 -5.98
CA LEU A 222 7.77 -8.57 -6.31
C LEU A 222 9.01 -8.09 -5.55
N VAL A 223 10.02 -8.93 -5.40
CA VAL A 223 11.27 -8.57 -4.70
C VAL A 223 11.99 -7.42 -5.41
N GLU A 224 12.06 -7.48 -6.73
CA GLU A 224 12.71 -6.47 -7.55
C GLU A 224 12.05 -5.10 -7.37
N THR A 225 10.72 -5.03 -7.49
CA THR A 225 9.97 -3.78 -7.30
C THR A 225 9.99 -3.30 -5.84
N LEU A 226 10.06 -4.22 -4.86
CA LEU A 226 10.24 -3.86 -3.46
C LEU A 226 11.60 -3.19 -3.21
N LEU A 227 12.68 -3.67 -3.85
CA LEU A 227 14.02 -3.07 -3.75
C LEU A 227 14.08 -1.70 -4.43
N GLU A 228 13.44 -1.51 -5.57
CA GLU A 228 13.30 -0.20 -6.22
C GLU A 228 12.52 0.77 -5.34
N THR A 229 11.41 0.31 -4.75
CA THR A 229 10.63 1.08 -3.79
C THR A 229 11.45 1.43 -2.56
N ASN A 230 12.26 0.48 -2.04
CA ASN A 230 13.18 0.74 -0.92
C ASN A 230 14.16 1.88 -1.25
N ALA A 231 14.80 1.83 -2.41
CA ALA A 231 15.74 2.87 -2.83
C ALA A 231 15.06 4.25 -2.96
N HIS A 232 13.79 4.29 -3.43
CA HIS A 232 13.02 5.52 -3.50
C HIS A 232 12.66 6.06 -2.10
N MET A 233 12.13 5.20 -1.23
CA MET A 233 11.68 5.61 0.10
C MET A 233 12.84 6.01 1.01
N LEU A 234 14.02 5.42 0.83
CA LEU A 234 15.23 5.81 1.56
C LEU A 234 15.62 7.27 1.33
N ARG A 235 15.34 7.87 0.17
CA ARG A 235 15.60 9.30 -0.04
C ARG A 235 14.78 10.20 0.89
N ARG A 236 13.67 9.69 1.41
CA ARG A 236 12.77 10.38 2.35
C ARG A 236 13.10 10.05 3.81
N ASN A 237 13.81 8.95 4.07
CA ASN A 237 14.08 8.43 5.41
C ASN A 237 15.55 8.03 5.62
N ASP A 238 16.47 8.69 4.92
CA ASP A 238 17.91 8.49 5.10
C ASP A 238 18.36 9.02 6.47
N ASN A 239 18.92 8.15 7.29
CA ASN A 239 19.52 8.50 8.57
C ASN A 239 21.02 8.22 8.62
N SER A 240 21.65 7.95 7.47
CA SER A 240 23.07 7.56 7.36
C SER A 240 24.03 8.62 7.88
N GLY A 241 23.64 9.89 7.80
CA GLY A 241 24.50 11.01 8.25
C GLY A 241 24.77 11.06 9.75
N SER A 242 23.89 10.45 10.57
CA SER A 242 24.05 10.35 12.03
C SER A 242 24.73 9.05 12.49
N ALA A 243 24.85 8.07 11.61
CA ALA A 243 25.34 6.74 11.93
C ALA A 243 26.87 6.67 11.81
N LYS A 244 27.54 6.37 12.94
CA LYS A 244 28.99 6.15 12.99
C LYS A 244 29.29 4.80 13.61
N PHE A 245 29.99 3.95 12.86
CA PHE A 245 30.36 2.61 13.27
C PHE A 245 31.85 2.39 12.98
N ASP A 246 32.55 1.73 13.92
CA ASP A 246 33.99 1.53 13.82
C ASP A 246 34.39 0.72 12.57
N GLY A 247 35.40 1.21 11.85
CA GLY A 247 35.88 0.59 10.61
C GLY A 247 34.85 0.48 9.48
N THR A 248 33.72 1.23 9.55
CA THR A 248 32.61 1.10 8.60
C THR A 248 32.45 2.36 7.75
N GLN A 249 32.34 2.15 6.42
CA GLN A 249 31.96 3.17 5.46
C GLN A 249 30.46 3.08 5.13
N ILE A 250 29.72 4.19 5.28
CA ILE A 250 28.31 4.26 4.87
C ILE A 250 28.21 5.15 3.63
N VAL A 251 27.51 4.63 2.61
CA VAL A 251 27.23 5.33 1.34
C VAL A 251 25.74 5.61 1.24
N PRO A 252 25.28 6.86 1.36
CA PRO A 252 23.86 7.22 1.28
C PRO A 252 23.20 6.86 -0.05
N PRO A 253 21.84 6.74 -0.11
CA PRO A 253 20.93 6.77 1.03
C PRO A 253 20.89 5.42 1.77
N CYS A 254 20.84 5.46 3.09
CA CYS A 254 20.69 4.27 3.92
C CYS A 254 19.79 4.54 5.13
N PHE A 255 19.12 3.52 5.60
CA PHE A 255 18.46 3.52 6.90
C PHE A 255 19.13 2.48 7.82
N ILE A 256 19.48 2.90 9.02
CA ILE A 256 20.03 2.02 10.05
C ILE A 256 19.07 2.04 11.25
N GLY A 257 18.56 0.87 11.57
CA GLY A 257 17.64 0.65 12.68
C GLY A 257 18.29 0.81 14.05
N LYS A 258 17.45 0.82 15.07
CA LYS A 258 17.89 0.97 16.47
C LYS A 258 18.72 -0.23 16.91
N ASN A 259 19.69 0.00 17.79
CA ASN A 259 20.56 -1.02 18.39
C ASN A 259 21.33 -1.89 17.35
N ALA A 260 21.43 -1.47 16.09
CA ALA A 260 22.24 -2.16 15.10
C ALA A 260 23.73 -2.04 15.48
N LYS A 261 24.41 -3.19 15.48
CA LYS A 261 25.86 -3.30 15.71
C LYS A 261 26.53 -3.60 14.38
N ILE A 262 27.33 -2.64 13.89
CA ILE A 262 27.99 -2.76 12.59
C ILE A 262 29.47 -2.50 12.77
N HIS A 263 30.34 -3.36 12.22
CA HIS A 263 31.78 -3.22 12.34
C HIS A 263 32.49 -3.68 11.07
N GLY A 264 33.47 -2.89 10.60
CA GLY A 264 34.35 -3.25 9.50
C GLY A 264 33.61 -3.46 8.16
N CYS A 265 32.57 -2.67 7.89
CA CYS A 265 31.67 -2.89 6.74
C CYS A 265 31.71 -1.75 5.72
N LYS A 266 31.21 -2.05 4.50
CA LYS A 266 30.80 -1.05 3.55
C LYS A 266 29.30 -1.21 3.32
N ILE A 267 28.49 -0.21 3.73
CA ILE A 267 27.02 -0.24 3.68
C ILE A 267 26.52 0.84 2.72
N GLY A 268 25.68 0.45 1.79
CA GLY A 268 25.07 1.35 0.81
C GLY A 268 25.68 1.28 -0.59
N PRO A 269 25.05 1.98 -1.54
CA PRO A 269 23.84 2.76 -1.38
C PRO A 269 22.57 1.88 -1.30
N ASN A 270 21.42 2.54 -1.02
CA ASN A 270 20.08 1.94 -1.06
C ASN A 270 19.88 0.76 -0.08
N VAL A 271 20.42 0.85 1.11
CA VAL A 271 20.34 -0.21 2.12
C VAL A 271 19.46 0.19 3.29
N SER A 272 18.46 -0.65 3.61
CA SER A 272 17.72 -0.59 4.87
C SER A 272 18.17 -1.70 5.80
N ILE A 273 18.68 -1.35 6.97
CA ILE A 273 19.04 -2.29 8.04
C ILE A 273 18.01 -2.13 9.16
N GLY A 274 17.36 -3.23 9.54
CA GLY A 274 16.39 -3.25 10.61
C GLY A 274 17.02 -3.15 12.01
N ASP A 275 16.14 -3.12 13.01
CA ASP A 275 16.55 -3.03 14.43
C ASP A 275 17.31 -4.29 14.89
N ASP A 276 18.16 -4.14 15.89
CA ASP A 276 18.90 -5.23 16.56
C ASP A 276 19.74 -6.13 15.64
N CYS A 277 20.15 -5.64 14.47
CA CYS A 277 21.04 -6.36 13.56
C CYS A 277 22.48 -6.40 14.05
N GLU A 278 23.20 -7.50 13.77
CA GLU A 278 24.64 -7.64 14.02
C GLU A 278 25.35 -7.93 12.70
N ILE A 279 26.16 -6.99 12.20
CA ILE A 279 26.78 -7.08 10.87
C ILE A 279 28.28 -6.78 10.97
N SER A 280 29.12 -7.68 10.49
CA SER A 280 30.57 -7.51 10.54
C SER A 280 31.27 -7.98 9.27
N GLY A 281 32.30 -7.24 8.82
CA GLY A 281 33.15 -7.62 7.69
C GLY A 281 32.40 -7.74 6.34
N CYS A 282 31.30 -6.99 6.14
CA CYS A 282 30.41 -7.14 5.00
C CYS A 282 30.48 -5.96 4.03
N THR A 283 30.19 -6.23 2.77
CA THR A 283 29.80 -5.22 1.77
C THR A 283 28.34 -5.42 1.42
N ILE A 284 27.46 -4.43 1.69
CA ILE A 284 26.02 -4.52 1.46
C ILE A 284 25.57 -3.35 0.59
N SER A 285 24.85 -3.58 -0.50
CA SER A 285 24.24 -2.58 -1.37
C SER A 285 22.89 -3.03 -1.90
N ASP A 286 21.99 -2.08 -2.19
CA ASP A 286 20.68 -2.36 -2.80
C ASP A 286 19.95 -3.51 -2.09
N ALA A 287 19.80 -3.40 -0.78
CA ALA A 287 19.32 -4.50 0.05
C ALA A 287 18.42 -4.05 1.20
N ILE A 288 17.54 -4.96 1.61
CA ILE A 288 16.73 -4.83 2.82
C ILE A 288 17.14 -5.92 3.79
N VAL A 289 17.62 -5.56 4.96
CA VAL A 289 17.99 -6.49 6.04
C VAL A 289 16.95 -6.36 7.15
N TRP A 290 16.26 -7.45 7.48
CA TRP A 290 15.22 -7.45 8.50
C TRP A 290 15.79 -7.36 9.92
N ASN A 291 14.90 -7.05 10.86
CA ASN A 291 15.26 -6.94 12.27
C ASN A 291 15.94 -8.19 12.82
N GLY A 292 16.97 -8.00 13.62
CA GLY A 292 17.69 -9.04 14.35
C GLY A 292 18.46 -10.03 13.47
N VAL A 293 18.71 -9.70 12.21
CA VAL A 293 19.55 -10.50 11.30
C VAL A 293 21.01 -10.38 11.70
N LYS A 294 21.74 -11.51 11.61
CA LYS A 294 23.19 -11.55 11.85
C LYS A 294 23.90 -11.95 10.56
N ILE A 295 24.85 -11.12 10.11
CA ILE A 295 25.67 -11.37 8.91
C ILE A 295 27.15 -11.15 9.27
N ALA A 296 27.98 -12.12 8.93
CA ALA A 296 29.42 -12.01 9.10
C ALA A 296 30.14 -12.40 7.80
N ASN A 297 31.08 -11.56 7.40
CA ASN A 297 31.99 -11.77 6.26
C ASN A 297 31.30 -12.13 4.94
N GLY A 298 31.08 -11.16 4.07
CA GLY A 298 30.48 -11.44 2.77
C GLY A 298 30.03 -10.22 2.00
N LYS A 299 29.45 -10.52 0.80
CA LYS A 299 28.81 -9.52 -0.04
C LYS A 299 27.33 -9.82 -0.17
N VAL A 300 26.49 -8.82 0.07
CA VAL A 300 25.04 -8.88 -0.04
C VAL A 300 24.59 -7.77 -0.98
N SER A 301 23.89 -8.11 -2.06
CA SER A 301 23.39 -7.12 -3.01
C SER A 301 22.13 -7.60 -3.73
N ASN A 302 21.26 -6.66 -4.09
CA ASN A 302 19.99 -6.89 -4.80
C ASN A 302 19.14 -7.99 -4.16
N THR A 303 18.93 -7.89 -2.84
CA THR A 303 18.23 -8.95 -2.10
C THR A 303 17.57 -8.45 -0.82
N VAL A 304 16.65 -9.27 -0.33
CA VAL A 304 16.07 -9.13 1.01
C VAL A 304 16.63 -10.22 1.91
N VAL A 305 17.25 -9.86 3.01
CA VAL A 305 17.80 -10.79 4.01
C VAL A 305 16.89 -10.86 5.21
N HIS A 306 16.42 -12.06 5.52
CA HIS A 306 15.57 -12.34 6.68
C HIS A 306 16.07 -13.55 7.46
N LYS A 307 15.54 -13.80 8.66
CA LYS A 307 15.86 -14.98 9.49
C LYS A 307 15.29 -16.25 8.90
#